data_c9ccb0c48d2bd14d847f8060ed619b4b
#
_entry.id   c9ccb0c48d2bd14d847f8060ed619b4b
#
_cell.length_a   1.000
_cell.length_b   1.000
_cell.length_c   1.000
_cell.angle_alpha   90.00
_cell.angle_beta   90.00
_cell.angle_gamma   90.00
#
_symmetry.space_group_name_H-M   'P 1'
#
loop_
_entity.id
_entity.type
_entity.pdbx_description
1 polymer ?
#
loop_
_entity_poly.entity_id
_entity_poly.type
_entity_poly.pdbx_seq_one_letter_code
_entity_poly.pdbx_strand_id
1 'polypeptide(L)'
;MIDVLNLQRKVKIETSEFRLFSQLLTSEVAEADEKQYSVAFISDDRMMQLNELFRGKNSTTDVLSFPHEPDEFDPDKDNLGDIVISVEQAQKQAAENGLTLEVEIKQLILHGLLHLCGHDHETDSGDMNSRELDLRETLGI
;
A
#
# COMPACT_ATOMS: atom_id res chain seq x y z
N MET A 1 5.51 -14.63 -4.78
CA MET A 1 4.04 -14.41 -4.69
C MET A 1 3.76 -13.27 -3.72
N ILE A 2 2.82 -12.41 -4.05
CA ILE A 2 2.44 -11.30 -3.17
C ILE A 2 1.24 -11.72 -2.34
N ASP A 3 1.37 -11.65 -1.01
CA ASP A 3 0.28 -11.99 -0.10
C ASP A 3 -0.67 -10.81 0.06
N VAL A 4 -1.96 -11.07 -0.13
CA VAL A 4 -3.02 -10.08 0.11
C VAL A 4 -4.03 -10.71 1.07
N LEU A 5 -4.15 -10.11 2.25
CA LEU A 5 -4.95 -10.64 3.35
C LEU A 5 -6.10 -9.69 3.68
N ASN A 6 -7.30 -10.22 3.85
CA ASN A 6 -8.45 -9.46 4.32
C ASN A 6 -8.69 -9.78 5.79
N LEU A 7 -8.34 -8.86 6.67
CA LEU A 7 -8.43 -9.03 8.13
C LEU A 7 -9.59 -8.21 8.73
N GLN A 8 -10.57 -7.84 7.92
CA GLN A 8 -11.73 -7.06 8.38
C GLN A 8 -13.02 -7.64 7.78
N ARG A 9 -14.17 -7.25 8.31
CA ARG A 9 -15.46 -7.78 7.89
C ARG A 9 -16.51 -6.72 7.55
N LYS A 10 -16.17 -5.44 7.68
CA LYS A 10 -17.11 -4.34 7.51
C LYS A 10 -17.40 -4.00 6.05
N VAL A 11 -16.41 -4.20 5.18
CA VAL A 11 -16.53 -3.91 3.75
C VAL A 11 -16.14 -5.17 2.97
N LYS A 12 -16.94 -5.51 1.97
CA LYS A 12 -16.68 -6.69 1.14
C LYS A 12 -15.51 -6.40 0.20
N ILE A 13 -14.48 -7.26 0.23
CA ILE A 13 -13.28 -7.14 -0.59
C ILE A 13 -13.00 -8.46 -1.31
N GLU A 14 -12.76 -8.39 -2.61
CA GLU A 14 -12.28 -9.51 -3.42
C GLU A 14 -10.74 -9.45 -3.49
N THR A 15 -10.08 -10.27 -2.66
CA THR A 15 -8.62 -10.24 -2.56
C THR A 15 -7.90 -10.68 -3.83
N SER A 16 -8.53 -11.53 -4.64
CA SER A 16 -7.91 -12.04 -5.86
C SER A 16 -7.55 -10.94 -6.85
N GLU A 17 -8.42 -9.95 -7.02
CA GLU A 17 -8.16 -8.81 -7.91
C GLU A 17 -6.94 -8.01 -7.44
N PHE A 18 -6.87 -7.75 -6.14
CA PHE A 18 -5.76 -6.98 -5.58
C PHE A 18 -4.46 -7.79 -5.55
N ARG A 19 -4.55 -9.11 -5.43
CA ARG A 19 -3.37 -9.98 -5.54
C ARG A 19 -2.78 -9.91 -6.94
N LEU A 20 -3.62 -9.99 -7.97
CA LEU A 20 -3.17 -9.86 -9.35
C LEU A 20 -2.57 -8.48 -9.62
N PHE A 21 -3.23 -7.42 -9.15
CA PHE A 21 -2.71 -6.06 -9.28
C PHE A 21 -1.38 -5.90 -8.57
N SER A 22 -1.27 -6.40 -7.34
CA SER A 22 -0.05 -6.29 -6.55
C SER A 22 1.12 -7.05 -7.20
N GLN A 23 0.83 -8.17 -7.83
CA GLN A 23 1.83 -8.93 -8.59
C GLN A 23 2.25 -8.16 -9.85
N LEU A 24 1.31 -7.53 -10.55
CA LEU A 24 1.60 -6.70 -11.72
C LEU A 24 2.55 -5.56 -11.37
N LEU A 25 2.39 -4.95 -10.20
CA LEU A 25 3.25 -3.84 -9.78
C LEU A 25 4.73 -4.23 -9.68
N THR A 26 5.05 -5.49 -9.42
CA THR A 26 6.45 -5.92 -9.37
C THR A 26 7.14 -5.83 -10.73
N SER A 27 6.39 -5.85 -11.83
CA SER A 27 6.94 -5.65 -13.16
C SER A 27 6.91 -4.19 -13.62
N GLU A 28 6.04 -3.37 -13.03
CA GLU A 28 5.89 -1.96 -13.41
C GLU A 28 6.76 -1.03 -12.56
N VAL A 29 7.09 -1.42 -11.34
CA VAL A 29 7.94 -0.65 -10.43
C VAL A 29 9.32 -1.31 -10.41
N ALA A 30 10.31 -0.65 -10.99
CA ALA A 30 11.64 -1.25 -11.19
C ALA A 30 12.30 -1.74 -9.89
N GLU A 31 12.16 -0.97 -8.80
CA GLU A 31 12.73 -1.33 -7.51
C GLU A 31 12.08 -2.56 -6.87
N ALA A 32 10.90 -2.94 -7.33
CA ALA A 32 10.16 -4.10 -6.83
C ALA A 32 10.38 -5.35 -7.67
N ASP A 33 11.20 -5.27 -8.71
CA ASP A 33 11.46 -6.41 -9.60
C ASP A 33 12.08 -7.57 -8.80
N GLU A 34 11.49 -8.74 -8.94
CA GLU A 34 11.87 -9.96 -8.21
C GLU A 34 11.78 -9.84 -6.67
N LYS A 35 11.06 -8.81 -6.18
CA LYS A 35 10.84 -8.59 -4.75
C LYS A 35 9.47 -9.08 -4.33
N GLN A 36 9.28 -9.16 -3.01
CA GLN A 36 8.02 -9.54 -2.40
C GLN A 36 7.58 -8.47 -1.40
N TYR A 37 6.30 -8.41 -1.17
CA TYR A 37 5.70 -7.56 -0.14
C TYR A 37 4.32 -8.12 0.20
N SER A 38 3.71 -7.61 1.24
CA SER A 38 2.35 -8.01 1.61
C SER A 38 1.41 -6.82 1.68
N VAL A 39 0.12 -7.08 1.48
CA VAL A 39 -0.95 -6.10 1.62
C VAL A 39 -1.99 -6.68 2.58
N ALA A 40 -2.38 -5.92 3.60
CA ALA A 40 -3.41 -6.33 4.53
C ALA A 40 -4.51 -5.28 4.60
N PHE A 41 -5.76 -5.72 4.50
CA PHE A 41 -6.94 -4.87 4.66
C PHE A 41 -7.45 -5.02 6.09
N ILE A 42 -7.55 -3.90 6.81
CA ILE A 42 -7.95 -3.88 8.21
C ILE A 42 -9.11 -2.90 8.43
N SER A 43 -9.73 -2.98 9.63
CA SER A 43 -10.75 -2.03 10.03
C SER A 43 -10.13 -0.68 10.41
N ASP A 44 -10.97 0.35 10.42
CA ASP A 44 -10.55 1.70 10.81
C ASP A 44 -10.12 1.74 12.29
N ASP A 45 -10.81 1.01 13.15
CA ASP A 45 -10.44 0.90 14.56
C ASP A 45 -9.04 0.31 14.73
N ARG A 46 -8.73 -0.73 13.98
CA ARG A 46 -7.41 -1.34 14.01
C ARG A 46 -6.35 -0.41 13.44
N MET A 47 -6.68 0.32 12.39
CA MET A 47 -5.77 1.32 11.80
C MET A 47 -5.42 2.41 12.80
N MET A 48 -6.41 2.89 13.54
CA MET A 48 -6.18 3.91 14.58
C MET A 48 -5.20 3.39 15.64
N GLN A 49 -5.37 2.13 16.09
CA GLN A 49 -4.45 1.52 17.05
C GLN A 49 -3.03 1.44 16.51
N LEU A 50 -2.86 1.02 15.26
CA LEU A 50 -1.54 0.92 14.64
C LEU A 50 -0.89 2.29 14.46
N ASN A 51 -1.67 3.28 14.04
CA ASN A 51 -1.17 4.64 13.85
C ASN A 51 -0.70 5.25 15.17
N GLU A 52 -1.42 5.02 16.26
CA GLU A 52 -1.01 5.45 17.59
C GLU A 52 0.26 4.73 18.04
N LEU A 53 0.31 3.40 17.87
CA LEU A 53 1.44 2.60 18.31
C LEU A 53 2.74 2.92 17.56
N PHE A 54 2.67 3.07 16.24
CA PHE A 54 3.86 3.21 15.40
C PHE A 54 4.19 4.65 15.01
N ARG A 55 3.24 5.57 15.04
CA ARG A 55 3.44 6.96 14.66
C ARG A 55 3.11 7.96 15.75
N GLY A 56 2.61 7.49 16.89
CA GLY A 56 2.24 8.35 18.01
C GLY A 56 1.05 9.27 17.72
N LYS A 57 0.23 8.95 16.72
CA LYS A 57 -0.92 9.77 16.32
C LYS A 57 -2.22 9.06 16.71
N ASN A 58 -3.01 9.71 17.57
CA ASN A 58 -4.31 9.21 18.00
C ASN A 58 -5.38 9.55 16.95
N SER A 59 -5.21 9.01 15.76
CA SER A 59 -6.13 9.22 14.62
C SER A 59 -6.00 8.06 13.65
N THR A 60 -7.00 7.90 12.79
CA THR A 60 -6.92 6.92 11.72
C THR A 60 -6.17 7.50 10.51
N THR A 61 -5.82 6.61 9.58
CA THR A 61 -5.27 6.99 8.28
C THR A 61 -5.71 5.95 7.25
N ASP A 62 -5.48 6.21 5.98
CA ASP A 62 -5.87 5.31 4.89
C ASP A 62 -4.87 4.16 4.70
N VAL A 63 -3.58 4.43 4.79
CA VAL A 63 -2.52 3.46 4.52
C VAL A 63 -1.32 3.70 5.42
N LEU A 64 -0.71 2.60 5.86
CA LEU A 64 0.58 2.59 6.55
C LEU A 64 1.51 1.62 5.82
N SER A 65 2.75 2.02 5.66
CA SER A 65 3.80 1.18 5.08
C SER A 65 4.86 0.88 6.13
N PHE A 66 5.20 -0.40 6.26
CA PHE A 66 6.19 -0.88 7.21
C PHE A 66 7.35 -1.49 6.44
N PRO A 67 8.39 -0.70 6.10
CA PRO A 67 9.53 -1.23 5.36
C PRO A 67 10.26 -2.31 6.15
N HIS A 68 10.68 -3.35 5.46
CA HIS A 68 11.57 -4.36 6.00
C HIS A 68 13.01 -3.98 5.64
N GLU A 69 13.89 -3.91 6.63
CA GLU A 69 15.30 -3.55 6.43
C GLU A 69 16.16 -4.81 6.65
N PRO A 70 16.42 -5.59 5.58
CA PRO A 70 17.18 -6.82 5.70
C PRO A 70 18.68 -6.54 5.87
N ASP A 71 19.37 -7.40 6.61
CA ASP A 71 20.83 -7.45 6.59
C ASP A 71 21.29 -8.51 5.56
N GLU A 72 22.61 -8.64 5.38
CA GLU A 72 23.17 -9.52 4.36
C GLU A 72 22.91 -11.02 4.62
N PHE A 73 22.52 -11.38 5.87
CA PHE A 73 22.25 -12.75 6.27
C PHE A 73 20.76 -13.06 6.38
N ASP A 74 19.91 -12.09 6.09
CA ASP A 74 18.45 -12.24 6.23
C ASP A 74 17.91 -13.14 5.11
N PRO A 75 17.22 -14.26 5.43
CA PRO A 75 16.61 -15.08 4.42
C PRO A 75 15.49 -14.37 3.64
N ASP A 76 14.93 -13.31 4.22
CA ASP A 76 13.86 -12.50 3.63
C ASP A 76 14.38 -11.21 2.99
N LYS A 77 15.62 -11.22 2.50
CA LYS A 77 16.23 -10.02 1.93
C LYS A 77 15.47 -9.45 0.72
N ASP A 78 14.66 -10.25 0.05
CA ASP A 78 13.84 -9.80 -1.07
C ASP A 78 12.45 -9.30 -0.64
N ASN A 79 12.15 -9.32 0.65
CA ASN A 79 10.92 -8.77 1.20
C ASN A 79 11.05 -7.27 1.41
N LEU A 80 10.18 -6.49 0.76
CA LEU A 80 10.17 -5.04 0.88
C LEU A 80 9.45 -4.56 2.14
N GLY A 81 8.52 -5.35 2.66
CA GLY A 81 7.74 -5.00 3.84
C GLY A 81 6.26 -5.22 3.66
N ASP A 82 5.49 -4.49 4.47
CA ASP A 82 4.04 -4.65 4.55
C ASP A 82 3.32 -3.34 4.29
N ILE A 83 2.21 -3.41 3.54
CA ILE A 83 1.29 -2.30 3.32
C ILE A 83 -0.02 -2.64 4.01
N VAL A 84 -0.50 -1.74 4.86
CA VAL A 84 -1.73 -1.94 5.62
C VAL A 84 -2.72 -0.84 5.24
N ILE A 85 -3.94 -1.23 4.87
CA ILE A 85 -4.96 -0.31 4.35
C ILE A 85 -6.22 -0.40 5.18
N SER A 86 -6.73 0.76 5.64
CA SER A 86 -8.07 0.86 6.22
C SER A 86 -9.08 0.91 5.09
N VAL A 87 -9.87 -0.15 4.94
CA VAL A 87 -10.86 -0.23 3.85
C VAL A 87 -11.96 0.81 4.05
N GLU A 88 -12.33 1.11 5.29
CA GLU A 88 -13.33 2.12 5.59
C GLU A 88 -12.88 3.52 5.15
N GLN A 89 -11.62 3.87 5.40
CA GLN A 89 -11.05 5.13 4.92
C GLN A 89 -10.92 5.16 3.39
N ALA A 90 -10.53 4.04 2.80
CA ALA A 90 -10.46 3.92 1.35
C ALA A 90 -11.85 4.14 0.71
N GLN A 91 -12.90 3.56 1.30
CA GLN A 91 -14.26 3.72 0.82
C GLN A 91 -14.73 5.19 0.90
N LYS A 92 -14.42 5.84 2.01
CA LYS A 92 -14.74 7.26 2.22
C LYS A 92 -14.03 8.14 1.17
N GLN A 93 -12.74 7.92 0.99
CA GLN A 93 -11.93 8.70 0.04
C GLN A 93 -12.35 8.44 -1.40
N ALA A 94 -12.70 7.20 -1.76
CA ALA A 94 -13.21 6.87 -3.08
C ALA A 94 -14.45 7.70 -3.40
N ALA A 95 -15.40 7.77 -2.46
CA ALA A 95 -16.61 8.57 -2.63
C ALA A 95 -16.27 10.06 -2.80
N GLU A 96 -15.35 10.58 -2.00
CA GLU A 96 -14.93 11.99 -2.08
C GLU A 96 -14.23 12.31 -3.40
N ASN A 97 -13.49 11.37 -3.95
CA ASN A 97 -12.71 11.55 -5.18
C ASN A 97 -13.46 11.13 -6.45
N GLY A 98 -14.68 10.64 -6.33
CA GLY A 98 -15.44 10.16 -7.49
C GLY A 98 -14.86 8.89 -8.10
N LEU A 99 -14.20 8.06 -7.31
CA LEU A 99 -13.56 6.82 -7.75
C LEU A 99 -14.32 5.61 -7.23
N THR A 100 -14.11 4.46 -7.88
CA THR A 100 -14.55 3.19 -7.31
C THR A 100 -13.65 2.81 -6.14
N LEU A 101 -14.14 1.96 -5.25
CA LEU A 101 -13.34 1.44 -4.14
C LEU A 101 -12.11 0.70 -4.67
N GLU A 102 -12.26 -0.07 -5.73
CA GLU A 102 -11.17 -0.84 -6.34
C GLU A 102 -10.04 0.08 -6.83
N VAL A 103 -10.37 1.16 -7.51
CA VAL A 103 -9.38 2.12 -8.01
C VAL A 103 -8.69 2.81 -6.85
N GLU A 104 -9.44 3.26 -5.84
CA GLU A 104 -8.86 3.89 -4.66
C GLU A 104 -7.87 2.97 -3.95
N ILE A 105 -8.24 1.71 -3.74
CA ILE A 105 -7.36 0.73 -3.10
C ILE A 105 -6.11 0.50 -3.95
N LYS A 106 -6.25 0.40 -5.26
CA LYS A 106 -5.09 0.22 -6.16
C LYS A 106 -4.13 1.40 -6.07
N GLN A 107 -4.65 2.62 -5.98
CA GLN A 107 -3.81 3.80 -5.79
C GLN A 107 -3.08 3.75 -4.44
N LEU A 108 -3.75 3.29 -3.38
CA LEU A 108 -3.12 3.17 -2.06
C LEU A 108 -2.04 2.09 -2.04
N ILE A 109 -2.26 0.97 -2.72
CA ILE A 109 -1.24 -0.08 -2.84
C ILE A 109 0.00 0.46 -3.56
N LEU A 110 -0.19 1.15 -4.69
CA LEU A 110 0.92 1.75 -5.43
C LEU A 110 1.69 2.73 -4.56
N HIS A 111 0.99 3.62 -3.88
CA HIS A 111 1.59 4.62 -2.99
C HIS A 111 2.41 3.95 -1.88
N GLY A 112 1.82 2.94 -1.24
CA GLY A 112 2.51 2.18 -0.20
C GLY A 112 3.74 1.44 -0.72
N LEU A 113 3.66 0.87 -1.91
CA LEU A 113 4.81 0.17 -2.51
C LEU A 113 5.96 1.14 -2.79
N LEU A 114 5.67 2.33 -3.29
CA LEU A 114 6.72 3.34 -3.52
C LEU A 114 7.41 3.72 -2.22
N HIS A 115 6.66 3.84 -1.11
CA HIS A 115 7.27 4.04 0.21
C HIS A 115 8.16 2.87 0.60
N LEU A 116 7.72 1.63 0.38
CA LEU A 116 8.55 0.45 0.68
C LEU A 116 9.84 0.43 -0.12
N CYS A 117 9.82 1.03 -1.32
CA CYS A 117 10.99 1.12 -2.18
C CYS A 117 11.90 2.30 -1.83
N GLY A 118 11.61 3.01 -0.75
CA GLY A 118 12.47 4.08 -0.25
C GLY A 118 12.07 5.49 -0.68
N HIS A 119 10.96 5.66 -1.37
CA HIS A 119 10.48 6.99 -1.73
C HIS A 119 9.76 7.65 -0.55
N ASP A 120 10.02 8.92 -0.34
CA ASP A 120 9.38 9.70 0.72
C ASP A 120 9.07 11.10 0.18
N HIS A 121 7.80 11.38 -0.04
CA HIS A 121 7.36 12.66 -0.61
C HIS A 121 7.57 13.85 0.33
N GLU A 122 7.83 13.62 1.63
CA GLU A 122 8.13 14.68 2.60
C GLU A 122 9.56 15.16 2.50
N THR A 123 10.48 14.33 1.98
CA THR A 123 11.91 14.61 1.93
C THR A 123 12.48 14.78 0.53
N ASP A 124 11.74 14.38 -0.51
CA ASP A 124 12.18 14.53 -1.89
C ASP A 124 11.69 15.86 -2.51
N SER A 125 12.06 16.11 -3.77
CA SER A 125 11.70 17.33 -4.51
C SER A 125 10.42 17.14 -5.34
N GLY A 126 9.53 16.23 -4.95
CA GLY A 126 8.33 15.88 -5.68
C GLY A 126 8.51 14.69 -6.62
N ASP A 127 9.63 14.02 -6.58
CA ASP A 127 9.94 12.88 -7.45
C ASP A 127 8.98 11.72 -7.23
N MET A 128 8.64 11.42 -5.98
CA MET A 128 7.67 10.37 -5.68
C MET A 128 6.31 10.66 -6.26
N ASN A 129 5.83 11.90 -6.10
CA ASN A 129 4.53 12.30 -6.63
C ASN A 129 4.49 12.21 -8.15
N SER A 130 5.52 12.69 -8.84
CA SER A 130 5.62 12.63 -10.29
C SER A 130 5.62 11.18 -10.78
N ARG A 131 6.38 10.33 -10.13
CA ARG A 131 6.46 8.92 -10.50
C ARG A 131 5.15 8.19 -10.25
N GLU A 132 4.50 8.47 -9.13
CA GLU A 132 3.20 7.89 -8.82
C GLU A 132 2.16 8.27 -9.87
N LEU A 133 2.10 9.53 -10.28
CA LEU A 133 1.18 9.99 -11.31
C LEU A 133 1.44 9.32 -12.67
N ASP A 134 2.70 9.19 -13.05
CA ASP A 134 3.07 8.52 -14.29
C ASP A 134 2.65 7.04 -14.27
N LEU A 135 2.86 6.36 -13.15
CA LEU A 135 2.46 4.96 -13.00
C LEU A 135 0.94 4.81 -12.98
N ARG A 136 0.22 5.73 -12.35
CA ARG A 136 -1.25 5.73 -12.39
C ARG A 136 -1.76 5.82 -13.83
N GLU A 137 -1.17 6.69 -14.62
CA GLU A 137 -1.54 6.84 -16.03
C GLU A 137 -1.27 5.55 -16.80
N THR A 138 -0.10 4.97 -16.65
CA THR A 138 0.28 3.72 -17.30
C THR A 138 -0.65 2.56 -16.91
N LEU A 139 -1.05 2.50 -15.63
CA LEU A 139 -1.87 1.43 -15.08
C LEU A 139 -3.38 1.68 -15.24
N GLY A 140 -3.78 2.87 -15.64
CA GLY A 140 -5.19 3.23 -15.79
C GLY A 140 -5.93 3.40 -14.46
N ILE A 141 -5.26 3.88 -13.44
CA ILE A 141 -5.88 4.06 -12.11
C ILE A 141 -5.81 5.54 -11.61
#